data_ef72b161ee79c03f0778f29de98c8c13
#
_entry.id   ef72b161ee79c03f0778f29de98c8c13
#
_cell.length_a   1.000
_cell.length_b   1.000
_cell.length_c   1.000
_cell.angle_alpha   90.00
_cell.angle_beta   90.00
_cell.angle_gamma   90.00
#
_symmetry.space_group_name_H-M   'P 1'
#
loop_
_entity.id
_entity.type
_entity.pdbx_description
1 polymer ?
#
loop_
_entity_poly.entity_id
_entity_poly.type
_entity_poly.pdbx_seq_one_letter_code
_entity_poly.pdbx_strand_id
1 'polypeptide(L)'
;PTRIRTRTATRTTRTETTARLSLKDVHLWNGKKDPYLYTAEVQLLYGEEVIDSVSSRFGCRTFEIDPKLGFILNGRPYPLRGVSRHQDRWGVGNALLPEHHREDMELIDEMGANTIRLAHYQHDAYFYDLCDEYGMVVWAEIPYISTHMPGARENTISQMRELVIQNYNHPSIVVWGLSNEITMGGDSTEDLLENHRILNDLVHKMDKTRQTAVAVVSMCDPKDPYIRIPDVVSYNHYFGWYGGDVSMNGPWFDRFHKEFPNIPIGVSEYGCEALNWHTSEPHQGDYTEEYQAYYHEEMIKQLFSRPYLWATHVWNMFDFGADARNEGGENGQNHKGLVTFDRKYKKDAFYAYKAWMSKKPFVHICGKRYVDRTEEVTKITVYSNQPEVELFVNGESIGKKTEPEHFFYFEVKNEGETKIRAVAGECVDESKIRKVSEPNEDYILKEKGAILNWFDVTAPEGYFSLQDKVEDILKTEEGKQLFETWMKQMQSSVETPVTLSDKMLQMIGGFTVLRMVNMLGLMADMKKEDQPVITKEMLLSMNEHLNQIKKPEIG
;
A
#
# COMPACT_ATOMS: atom_id res chain seq x y z
N PRO A 1 15.95 33.71 21.53
CA PRO A 1 14.61 34.06 21.06
C PRO A 1 14.63 35.42 20.37
N THR A 2 14.21 35.45 19.08
CA THR A 2 14.08 36.69 18.33
C THR A 2 12.67 37.24 18.55
N ARG A 3 12.52 38.48 19.06
CA ARG A 3 11.22 39.14 19.24
C ARG A 3 10.98 40.17 18.15
N ILE A 4 9.82 40.15 17.52
CA ILE A 4 9.32 41.22 16.66
C ILE A 4 8.05 41.79 17.30
N ARG A 5 7.96 43.12 17.41
CA ARG A 5 6.75 43.82 17.84
C ARG A 5 6.16 44.56 16.63
N THR A 6 4.91 44.24 16.28
CA THR A 6 4.12 45.03 15.33
C THR A 6 3.02 45.77 16.03
N ARG A 7 2.74 47.02 15.65
CA ARG A 7 1.59 47.76 16.15
C ARG A 7 0.50 47.77 15.12
N THR A 8 -0.69 47.35 15.48
CA THR A 8 -1.88 47.42 14.63
C THR A 8 -2.96 48.18 15.37
N ALA A 9 -3.49 49.22 14.77
CA ALA A 9 -4.65 49.95 15.28
C ALA A 9 -5.67 50.04 14.16
N THR A 10 -6.70 49.21 14.22
CA THR A 10 -7.85 49.32 13.27
C THR A 10 -9.15 48.94 13.98
N ARG A 11 -10.24 49.62 13.57
CA ARG A 11 -11.63 49.41 14.04
C ARG A 11 -12.39 48.39 13.17
N THR A 12 -11.70 47.46 12.50
CA THR A 12 -12.31 46.45 11.64
C THR A 12 -12.51 45.16 12.38
N THR A 13 -13.52 44.39 12.05
CA THR A 13 -13.89 43.12 12.67
C THR A 13 -12.84 42.00 12.39
N ARG A 14 -11.91 42.23 11.45
CA ARG A 14 -10.79 41.34 11.13
C ARG A 14 -9.55 42.17 10.81
N THR A 15 -8.45 41.84 11.47
CA THR A 15 -7.13 42.45 11.25
C THR A 15 -6.12 41.39 10.89
N GLU A 16 -5.38 41.62 9.81
CA GLU A 16 -4.26 40.76 9.41
C GLU A 16 -2.96 41.53 9.59
N THR A 17 -1.96 40.87 10.15
CA THR A 17 -0.61 41.41 10.27
C THR A 17 0.40 40.35 9.84
N THR A 18 1.49 40.81 9.21
CA THR A 18 2.57 39.94 8.76
C THR A 18 3.87 40.35 9.44
N ALA A 19 4.56 39.42 10.02
CA ALA A 19 5.92 39.60 10.56
C ALA A 19 6.90 38.69 9.81
N ARG A 20 8.10 39.22 9.53
CA ARG A 20 9.20 38.44 8.92
C ARG A 20 10.30 38.25 9.94
N LEU A 21 10.70 36.99 10.09
CA LEU A 21 11.81 36.57 10.94
C LEU A 21 12.92 35.98 10.05
N SER A 22 14.16 36.31 10.39
CA SER A 22 15.34 35.67 9.78
C SER A 22 16.05 34.86 10.85
N LEU A 23 16.20 33.59 10.63
CA LEU A 23 16.99 32.70 11.48
C LEU A 23 18.41 32.63 10.91
N LYS A 24 19.41 32.85 11.76
CA LYS A 24 20.84 32.63 11.44
C LYS A 24 21.24 31.26 11.97
N ASP A 25 22.16 30.59 11.29
CA ASP A 25 22.69 29.27 11.70
C ASP A 25 21.58 28.25 11.96
N VAL A 26 20.72 28.09 10.96
CA VAL A 26 19.50 27.27 11.05
C VAL A 26 19.84 25.80 11.30
N HIS A 27 19.26 25.22 12.35
CA HIS A 27 19.23 23.77 12.58
C HIS A 27 18.16 23.16 11.68
N LEU A 28 18.55 22.32 10.75
CA LEU A 28 17.64 21.77 9.76
C LEU A 28 16.87 20.56 10.32
N TRP A 29 15.60 20.45 9.98
CA TRP A 29 14.87 19.20 10.07
C TRP A 29 15.43 18.24 9.01
N ASN A 30 16.02 17.13 9.45
CA ASN A 30 16.79 16.22 8.58
C ASN A 30 16.27 14.79 8.62
N GLY A 31 14.93 14.64 8.57
CA GLY A 31 14.28 13.36 8.61
C GLY A 31 14.63 12.56 9.88
N LYS A 32 14.65 11.25 9.80
CA LYS A 32 14.94 10.36 10.95
C LYS A 32 16.32 10.58 11.59
N LYS A 33 17.22 11.24 10.89
CA LYS A 33 18.58 11.48 11.42
C LYS A 33 18.56 12.55 12.50
N ASP A 34 17.79 13.60 12.30
CA ASP A 34 17.71 14.76 13.19
C ASP A 34 16.43 15.56 12.89
N PRO A 35 15.28 15.18 13.50
CA PRO A 35 13.98 15.80 13.24
C PRO A 35 13.79 17.09 14.05
N TYR A 36 14.70 18.05 13.92
CA TYR A 36 14.70 19.25 14.73
C TYR A 36 13.53 20.19 14.41
N LEU A 37 12.81 20.61 15.45
CA LEU A 37 11.66 21.49 15.34
C LEU A 37 11.87 22.79 16.12
N TYR A 38 11.48 23.90 15.51
CA TYR A 38 11.34 25.19 16.14
C TYR A 38 9.91 25.39 16.64
N THR A 39 9.73 26.26 17.62
CA THR A 39 8.41 26.73 18.05
C THR A 39 8.28 28.22 17.76
N ALA A 40 7.24 28.61 17.03
CA ALA A 40 6.81 29.99 16.88
C ALA A 40 5.69 30.26 17.89
N GLU A 41 5.88 31.25 18.73
CA GLU A 41 4.88 31.73 19.68
C GLU A 41 4.41 33.11 19.24
N VAL A 42 3.11 33.29 19.08
CA VAL A 42 2.48 34.56 18.73
C VAL A 42 1.61 34.99 19.91
N GLN A 43 1.89 36.17 20.43
CA GLN A 43 1.17 36.75 21.58
C GLN A 43 0.41 38.01 21.15
N LEU A 44 -0.85 38.11 21.53
CA LEU A 44 -1.64 39.30 21.42
C LEU A 44 -1.58 40.07 22.72
N LEU A 45 -1.10 41.32 22.64
CA LEU A 45 -0.93 42.13 23.84
C LEU A 45 -1.87 43.35 23.84
N TYR A 46 -2.42 43.66 24.99
CA TYR A 46 -3.05 44.96 25.30
C TYR A 46 -2.14 45.72 26.27
N GLY A 47 -1.45 46.73 25.76
CA GLY A 47 -0.36 47.34 26.54
C GLY A 47 0.81 46.35 26.74
N GLU A 48 1.07 45.98 27.97
CA GLU A 48 2.07 44.97 28.34
C GLU A 48 1.44 43.61 28.73
N GLU A 49 0.14 43.54 28.85
CA GLU A 49 -0.60 42.35 29.24
C GLU A 49 -0.80 41.43 28.03
N VAL A 50 -0.48 40.14 28.18
CA VAL A 50 -0.78 39.11 27.18
C VAL A 50 -2.23 38.68 27.34
N ILE A 51 -3.09 38.98 26.34
CA ILE A 51 -4.50 38.65 26.38
C ILE A 51 -4.83 37.37 25.57
N ASP A 52 -3.96 36.95 24.68
CA ASP A 52 -4.07 35.70 23.96
C ASP A 52 -2.70 35.25 23.46
N SER A 53 -2.50 33.93 23.29
CA SER A 53 -1.29 33.38 22.70
C SER A 53 -1.58 32.10 21.91
N VAL A 54 -0.86 31.92 20.82
CA VAL A 54 -0.88 30.71 20.02
C VAL A 54 0.55 30.29 19.73
N SER A 55 0.82 28.99 19.80
CA SER A 55 2.11 28.43 19.41
C SER A 55 1.95 27.40 18.29
N SER A 56 2.92 27.37 17.38
CA SER A 56 2.98 26.42 16.29
C SER A 56 4.41 25.92 16.13
N ARG A 57 4.56 24.62 15.92
CA ARG A 57 5.86 24.02 15.59
C ARG A 57 6.11 24.11 14.09
N PHE A 58 7.37 24.19 13.71
CA PHE A 58 7.80 24.13 12.32
C PHE A 58 9.24 23.62 12.21
N GLY A 59 9.61 23.12 11.06
CA GLY A 59 10.98 22.72 10.76
C GLY A 59 11.50 23.44 9.53
N CYS A 60 12.81 23.69 9.47
CA CYS A 60 13.48 24.26 8.31
C CYS A 60 14.16 23.15 7.53
N ARG A 61 13.84 23.01 6.25
CA ARG A 61 14.46 22.03 5.35
C ARG A 61 14.39 22.50 3.92
N THR A 62 15.20 21.91 3.07
CA THR A 62 15.06 21.94 1.63
C THR A 62 14.89 20.52 1.11
N PHE A 63 14.13 20.33 0.04
CA PHE A 63 14.06 19.05 -0.64
C PHE A 63 13.85 19.25 -2.14
N GLU A 64 14.16 18.21 -2.88
CA GLU A 64 13.97 18.11 -4.31
C GLU A 64 13.55 16.68 -4.65
N ILE A 65 12.67 16.52 -5.65
CA ILE A 65 12.34 15.22 -6.24
C ILE A 65 12.93 15.23 -7.65
N ASP A 66 14.08 14.59 -7.78
CA ASP A 66 14.83 14.52 -9.04
C ASP A 66 14.45 13.24 -9.80
N PRO A 67 14.14 13.34 -11.11
CA PRO A 67 13.72 12.17 -11.90
C PRO A 67 14.78 11.08 -12.06
N LYS A 68 16.05 11.35 -11.76
CA LYS A 68 17.16 10.39 -11.88
C LYS A 68 17.70 9.92 -10.53
N LEU A 69 17.68 10.80 -9.54
CA LEU A 69 18.27 10.56 -8.21
C LEU A 69 17.21 10.25 -7.13
N GLY A 70 15.92 10.39 -7.46
CA GLY A 70 14.84 10.23 -6.51
C GLY A 70 14.73 11.41 -5.55
N PHE A 71 14.45 11.15 -4.28
CA PHE A 71 14.25 12.19 -3.28
C PHE A 71 15.56 12.65 -2.66
N ILE A 72 15.73 13.97 -2.58
CA ILE A 72 16.91 14.66 -2.03
C ILE A 72 16.45 15.52 -0.85
N LEU A 73 17.01 15.30 0.33
CA LEU A 73 16.74 16.09 1.54
C LEU A 73 17.97 16.89 1.94
N ASN A 74 17.83 18.20 2.08
CA ASN A 74 18.93 19.11 2.47
C ASN A 74 20.20 18.92 1.61
N GLY A 75 20.00 18.77 0.29
CA GLY A 75 21.06 18.60 -0.70
C GLY A 75 21.73 17.21 -0.72
N ARG A 76 21.15 16.21 -0.05
CA ARG A 76 21.68 14.83 -0.04
C ARG A 76 20.63 13.82 -0.47
N PRO A 77 20.99 12.80 -1.28
CA PRO A 77 20.09 11.70 -1.59
C PRO A 77 19.54 11.07 -0.32
N TYR A 78 18.23 10.91 -0.27
CA TYR A 78 17.50 10.36 0.88
C TYR A 78 16.41 9.42 0.36
N PRO A 79 16.75 8.16 0.01
CA PRO A 79 15.79 7.21 -0.54
C PRO A 79 14.60 7.02 0.37
N LEU A 80 13.40 7.28 -0.13
CA LEU A 80 12.16 7.14 0.62
C LEU A 80 11.61 5.72 0.48
N ARG A 81 11.58 5.01 1.60
CA ARG A 81 11.09 3.63 1.71
C ARG A 81 10.15 3.53 2.89
N GLY A 82 8.91 3.20 2.63
CA GLY A 82 7.92 3.21 3.70
C GLY A 82 6.61 2.56 3.34
N VAL A 83 5.55 3.05 3.94
CA VAL A 83 4.23 2.42 3.94
C VAL A 83 3.13 3.42 3.71
N SER A 84 1.96 2.93 3.30
CA SER A 84 0.69 3.64 3.42
C SER A 84 0.02 3.30 4.74
N ARG A 85 -0.82 4.20 5.24
CA ARG A 85 -1.60 4.00 6.46
C ARG A 85 -3.04 4.46 6.25
N HIS A 86 -4.00 3.59 6.62
CA HIS A 86 -5.37 4.01 6.94
C HIS A 86 -5.50 4.39 8.41
N GLN A 87 -6.40 5.33 8.72
CA GLN A 87 -6.65 5.81 10.08
C GLN A 87 -7.81 5.03 10.70
N ASP A 88 -7.61 3.73 10.91
CA ASP A 88 -8.58 2.87 11.57
C ASP A 88 -7.91 1.76 12.40
N ARG A 89 -8.68 1.10 13.24
CA ARG A 89 -8.22 -0.01 14.09
C ARG A 89 -9.38 -0.91 14.48
N TRP A 90 -9.10 -2.20 14.61
CA TRP A 90 -10.08 -3.17 15.11
C TRP A 90 -10.70 -2.73 16.46
N GLY A 91 -12.02 -2.80 16.53
CA GLY A 91 -12.81 -2.53 17.74
C GLY A 91 -13.17 -1.06 17.96
N VAL A 92 -12.52 -0.11 17.28
CA VAL A 92 -12.80 1.33 17.41
C VAL A 92 -13.06 2.03 16.08
N GLY A 93 -12.79 1.35 14.95
CA GLY A 93 -12.88 1.98 13.64
C GLY A 93 -11.99 3.23 13.55
N ASN A 94 -12.54 4.34 13.07
CA ASN A 94 -11.81 5.60 12.91
C ASN A 94 -11.78 6.47 14.19
N ALA A 95 -12.39 6.02 15.30
CA ALA A 95 -12.39 6.75 16.56
C ALA A 95 -11.10 6.50 17.36
N LEU A 96 -9.96 6.83 16.76
CA LEU A 96 -8.65 6.62 17.34
C LEU A 96 -8.35 7.65 18.45
N LEU A 97 -7.67 7.19 19.48
CA LEU A 97 -7.11 8.01 20.55
C LEU A 97 -5.61 8.28 20.29
N PRO A 98 -5.00 9.28 20.95
CA PRO A 98 -3.58 9.59 20.78
C PRO A 98 -2.64 8.41 20.99
N GLU A 99 -2.94 7.51 21.93
CA GLU A 99 -2.16 6.29 22.16
C GLU A 99 -2.19 5.33 20.99
N HIS A 100 -3.30 5.23 20.24
CA HIS A 100 -3.40 4.41 19.03
C HIS A 100 -2.52 4.96 17.90
N HIS A 101 -2.52 6.27 17.73
CA HIS A 101 -1.64 6.94 16.75
C HIS A 101 -0.16 6.74 17.09
N ARG A 102 0.19 6.81 18.37
CA ARG A 102 1.57 6.59 18.84
C ARG A 102 2.02 5.15 18.61
N GLU A 103 1.19 4.17 18.96
CA GLU A 103 1.48 2.75 18.68
C GLU A 103 1.70 2.48 17.19
N ASP A 104 0.86 3.03 16.31
CA ASP A 104 1.04 2.92 14.87
C ASP A 104 2.39 3.51 14.43
N MET A 105 2.74 4.70 14.92
CA MET A 105 4.02 5.34 14.61
C MET A 105 5.22 4.54 15.12
N GLU A 106 5.15 4.00 16.33
CA GLU A 106 6.20 3.18 16.93
C GLU A 106 6.45 1.89 16.12
N LEU A 107 5.39 1.24 15.61
CA LEU A 107 5.50 0.08 14.73
C LEU A 107 6.14 0.44 13.38
N ILE A 108 5.77 1.58 12.81
CA ILE A 108 6.36 2.09 11.55
C ILE A 108 7.85 2.42 11.76
N ASP A 109 8.18 3.07 12.87
CA ASP A 109 9.58 3.40 13.23
C ASP A 109 10.42 2.15 13.50
N GLU A 110 9.85 1.15 14.20
CA GLU A 110 10.52 -0.13 14.47
C GLU A 110 10.92 -0.85 13.17
N MET A 111 10.07 -0.84 12.17
CA MET A 111 10.36 -1.42 10.85
C MET A 111 11.51 -0.69 10.14
N GLY A 112 11.75 0.57 10.48
CA GLY A 112 12.79 1.39 9.89
C GLY A 112 12.33 2.25 8.72
N ALA A 113 11.03 2.34 8.44
CA ALA A 113 10.47 3.23 7.43
C ALA A 113 10.84 4.69 7.68
N ASN A 114 11.00 5.47 6.61
CA ASN A 114 11.29 6.90 6.66
C ASN A 114 10.29 7.75 5.90
N THR A 115 9.26 7.14 5.33
CA THR A 115 8.16 7.84 4.65
C THR A 115 6.84 7.14 4.90
N ILE A 116 5.77 7.93 4.94
CA ILE A 116 4.40 7.44 5.11
C ILE A 116 3.48 8.17 4.12
N ARG A 117 2.68 7.41 3.37
CA ARG A 117 1.55 7.94 2.64
C ARG A 117 0.29 7.84 3.50
N LEU A 118 -0.29 8.98 3.83
CA LEU A 118 -1.51 9.07 4.65
C LEU A 118 -2.73 8.94 3.75
N ALA A 119 -3.08 7.69 3.45
CA ALA A 119 -4.13 7.35 2.50
C ALA A 119 -5.50 7.28 3.18
N HIS A 120 -6.57 7.65 2.51
CA HIS A 120 -6.69 8.43 1.26
C HIS A 120 -7.36 9.77 1.58
N TYR A 121 -7.10 10.34 2.75
CA TYR A 121 -7.77 11.50 3.31
C TYR A 121 -6.87 12.19 4.36
N GLN A 122 -7.25 13.38 4.76
CA GLN A 122 -6.56 14.08 5.85
C GLN A 122 -6.69 13.27 7.15
N HIS A 123 -5.55 12.92 7.73
CA HIS A 123 -5.47 12.22 9.02
C HIS A 123 -5.58 13.20 10.20
N ASP A 124 -5.65 12.67 11.41
CA ASP A 124 -5.65 13.42 12.65
C ASP A 124 -4.40 14.31 12.77
N ALA A 125 -4.57 15.53 13.26
CA ALA A 125 -3.48 16.51 13.42
C ALA A 125 -2.33 15.97 14.28
N TYR A 126 -2.64 15.19 15.30
CA TYR A 126 -1.64 14.57 16.16
C TYR A 126 -0.73 13.58 15.40
N PHE A 127 -1.25 12.91 14.37
CA PHE A 127 -0.41 12.00 13.59
C PHE A 127 0.61 12.75 12.72
N TYR A 128 0.25 13.92 12.20
CA TYR A 128 1.23 14.80 11.52
C TYR A 128 2.30 15.31 12.50
N ASP A 129 1.90 15.65 13.72
CA ASP A 129 2.86 16.01 14.78
C ASP A 129 3.85 14.88 15.05
N LEU A 130 3.38 13.63 15.14
CA LEU A 130 4.24 12.46 15.29
C LEU A 130 5.16 12.26 14.06
N CYS A 131 4.68 12.50 12.85
CA CYS A 131 5.51 12.43 11.65
C CYS A 131 6.67 13.44 11.72
N ASP A 132 6.41 14.66 12.17
CA ASP A 132 7.45 15.67 12.36
C ASP A 132 8.49 15.24 13.41
N GLU A 133 8.03 14.73 14.55
CA GLU A 133 8.87 14.30 15.69
C GLU A 133 9.72 13.08 15.37
N TYR A 134 9.18 12.11 14.62
CA TYR A 134 9.90 10.90 14.22
C TYR A 134 10.71 11.06 12.93
N GLY A 135 10.59 12.23 12.28
CA GLY A 135 11.34 12.53 11.06
C GLY A 135 10.85 11.76 9.84
N MET A 136 9.55 11.43 9.79
CA MET A 136 8.93 10.76 8.65
C MET A 136 8.64 11.75 7.54
N VAL A 137 8.97 11.40 6.30
CA VAL A 137 8.56 12.17 5.12
C VAL A 137 7.14 11.76 4.72
N VAL A 138 6.26 12.74 4.49
CA VAL A 138 4.83 12.51 4.36
C VAL A 138 4.31 12.89 2.98
N TRP A 139 3.49 12.01 2.43
CA TRP A 139 2.51 12.28 1.37
C TRP A 139 1.14 12.44 2.01
N ALA A 140 0.56 13.64 1.97
CA ALA A 140 -0.79 13.96 2.44
C ALA A 140 -1.73 14.17 1.26
N GLU A 141 -2.96 13.65 1.32
CA GLU A 141 -3.90 13.67 0.18
C GLU A 141 -5.34 13.93 0.60
N ILE A 142 -6.17 14.33 -0.36
CA ILE A 142 -7.62 14.47 -0.21
C ILE A 142 -8.35 13.20 -0.67
N PRO A 143 -9.58 12.93 -0.17
CA PRO A 143 -10.36 11.73 -0.54
C PRO A 143 -11.03 11.88 -1.93
N TYR A 144 -10.24 12.15 -2.95
CA TYR A 144 -10.66 12.18 -4.35
C TYR A 144 -10.15 10.90 -5.02
N ILE A 145 -11.00 9.88 -5.02
CA ILE A 145 -10.60 8.48 -5.28
C ILE A 145 -11.55 7.80 -6.26
N SER A 146 -10.99 6.91 -7.08
CA SER A 146 -11.62 5.92 -7.97
C SER A 146 -12.46 6.50 -9.10
N THR A 147 -13.35 7.46 -8.84
CA THR A 147 -14.29 7.99 -9.84
C THR A 147 -14.41 9.51 -9.74
N HIS A 148 -14.28 10.17 -10.89
CA HIS A 148 -14.56 11.59 -10.98
C HIS A 148 -16.07 11.85 -10.92
N MET A 149 -16.47 12.75 -10.02
CA MET A 149 -17.86 13.19 -9.84
C MET A 149 -17.95 14.67 -10.19
N PRO A 150 -18.49 15.06 -11.36
CA PRO A 150 -18.53 16.46 -11.82
C PRO A 150 -19.20 17.40 -10.82
N GLY A 151 -20.25 16.94 -10.14
CA GLY A 151 -20.96 17.72 -9.13
C GLY A 151 -20.20 17.94 -7.81
N ALA A 152 -19.06 17.26 -7.60
CA ALA A 152 -18.28 17.35 -6.36
C ALA A 152 -17.02 18.23 -6.48
N ARG A 153 -16.83 18.98 -7.56
CA ARG A 153 -15.64 19.83 -7.78
C ARG A 153 -15.39 20.81 -6.62
N GLU A 154 -16.41 21.55 -6.20
CA GLU A 154 -16.27 22.51 -5.09
C GLU A 154 -15.86 21.83 -3.78
N ASN A 155 -16.31 20.60 -3.57
CA ASN A 155 -15.91 19.81 -2.41
C ASN A 155 -14.41 19.45 -2.46
N THR A 156 -13.90 19.01 -3.61
CA THR A 156 -12.44 18.71 -3.77
C THR A 156 -11.59 19.96 -3.54
N ILE A 157 -12.04 21.12 -4.05
CA ILE A 157 -11.37 22.41 -3.85
C ILE A 157 -11.36 22.81 -2.37
N SER A 158 -12.50 22.66 -1.67
CA SER A 158 -12.60 22.96 -0.23
C SER A 158 -11.69 22.09 0.58
N GLN A 159 -11.71 20.78 0.36
CA GLN A 159 -10.88 19.82 1.09
C GLN A 159 -9.38 20.05 0.84
N MET A 160 -8.96 20.32 -0.39
CA MET A 160 -7.56 20.64 -0.69
C MET A 160 -7.11 21.93 0.02
N ARG A 161 -7.98 22.95 0.03
CA ARG A 161 -7.70 24.19 0.75
C ARG A 161 -7.53 23.97 2.25
N GLU A 162 -8.40 23.18 2.85
CA GLU A 162 -8.34 22.84 4.27
C GLU A 162 -7.10 22.03 4.60
N LEU A 163 -6.79 21.01 3.81
CA LEU A 163 -5.60 20.17 3.97
C LEU A 163 -4.32 21.03 4.00
N VAL A 164 -4.16 21.93 3.02
CA VAL A 164 -2.97 22.78 2.93
C VAL A 164 -2.91 23.78 4.07
N ILE A 165 -4.01 24.46 4.40
CA ILE A 165 -4.02 25.48 5.48
C ILE A 165 -3.71 24.86 6.84
N GLN A 166 -4.34 23.75 7.16
CA GLN A 166 -4.23 23.12 8.47
C GLN A 166 -2.86 22.49 8.70
N ASN A 167 -2.20 22.04 7.62
CA ASN A 167 -0.96 21.27 7.74
C ASN A 167 0.28 21.99 7.14
N TYR A 168 0.17 23.28 6.84
CA TYR A 168 1.24 24.04 6.18
C TYR A 168 2.57 24.03 6.93
N ASN A 169 2.55 24.05 8.26
CA ASN A 169 3.74 24.18 9.11
C ASN A 169 4.48 22.86 9.36
N HIS A 170 3.91 21.71 8.94
CA HIS A 170 4.57 20.40 9.12
C HIS A 170 5.74 20.23 8.15
N PRO A 171 6.99 20.16 8.63
CA PRO A 171 8.16 19.95 7.75
C PRO A 171 8.18 18.56 7.12
N SER A 172 7.52 17.59 7.73
CA SER A 172 7.40 16.22 7.23
C SER A 172 6.72 16.14 5.88
N ILE A 173 5.71 16.97 5.60
CA ILE A 173 4.96 16.94 4.34
C ILE A 173 5.81 17.48 3.20
N VAL A 174 5.91 16.71 2.11
CA VAL A 174 6.66 17.08 0.90
C VAL A 174 5.80 17.13 -0.35
N VAL A 175 4.70 16.37 -0.41
CA VAL A 175 3.75 16.39 -1.51
C VAL A 175 2.31 16.47 -1.03
N TRP A 176 1.49 17.18 -1.81
CA TRP A 176 0.05 17.22 -1.69
C TRP A 176 -0.58 16.34 -2.76
N GLY A 177 -1.24 15.26 -2.34
CA GLY A 177 -1.90 14.31 -3.24
C GLY A 177 -3.21 14.85 -3.77
N LEU A 178 -3.34 14.94 -5.10
CA LEU A 178 -4.51 15.47 -5.78
C LEU A 178 -5.62 14.42 -5.89
N SER A 179 -5.26 13.16 -6.16
CA SER A 179 -6.23 12.06 -6.30
C SER A 179 -5.55 10.69 -6.21
N ASN A 180 -6.39 9.66 -6.01
CA ASN A 180 -6.00 8.25 -6.05
C ASN A 180 -6.86 7.49 -7.05
N GLU A 181 -6.22 6.77 -8.00
CA GLU A 181 -6.86 5.82 -8.93
C GLU A 181 -8.09 6.39 -9.66
N ILE A 182 -8.12 7.68 -9.89
CA ILE A 182 -9.32 8.40 -10.35
C ILE A 182 -9.80 7.98 -11.75
N THR A 183 -8.94 7.27 -12.51
CA THR A 183 -9.26 6.71 -13.81
C THR A 183 -9.65 5.22 -13.74
N MET A 184 -9.88 4.65 -12.56
CA MET A 184 -10.35 3.27 -12.40
C MET A 184 -11.71 3.06 -13.07
N GLY A 185 -12.55 4.07 -13.06
CA GLY A 185 -13.88 4.06 -13.67
C GLY A 185 -13.93 4.31 -15.18
N GLY A 186 -12.81 4.53 -15.85
CA GLY A 186 -12.74 4.83 -17.30
C GLY A 186 -11.64 5.82 -17.66
N ASP A 187 -11.64 6.26 -18.91
CA ASP A 187 -10.65 7.21 -19.42
C ASP A 187 -10.78 8.59 -18.79
N SER A 188 -9.70 9.37 -18.81
CA SER A 188 -9.72 10.76 -18.35
C SER A 188 -10.58 11.63 -19.26
N THR A 189 -11.65 12.19 -18.69
CA THR A 189 -12.53 13.16 -19.36
C THR A 189 -11.96 14.58 -19.23
N GLU A 190 -12.36 15.50 -20.12
CA GLU A 190 -11.93 16.91 -20.01
C GLU A 190 -12.35 17.55 -18.68
N ASP A 191 -13.49 17.17 -18.12
CA ASP A 191 -13.94 17.69 -16.82
C ASP A 191 -13.04 17.17 -15.66
N LEU A 192 -12.60 15.93 -15.72
CA LEU A 192 -11.60 15.37 -14.80
C LEU A 192 -10.26 16.10 -14.92
N LEU A 193 -9.77 16.31 -16.15
CA LEU A 193 -8.52 17.02 -16.41
C LEU A 193 -8.58 18.46 -15.89
N GLU A 194 -9.69 19.14 -16.13
CA GLU A 194 -9.89 20.51 -15.64
C GLU A 194 -9.92 20.57 -14.11
N ASN A 195 -10.57 19.61 -13.44
CA ASN A 195 -10.56 19.56 -11.97
C ASN A 195 -9.14 19.37 -11.41
N HIS A 196 -8.32 18.53 -12.05
CA HIS A 196 -6.93 18.35 -11.65
C HIS A 196 -6.08 19.61 -11.87
N ARG A 197 -6.27 20.33 -13.01
CA ARG A 197 -5.60 21.61 -13.25
C ARG A 197 -5.95 22.63 -12.16
N ILE A 198 -7.26 22.75 -11.84
CA ILE A 198 -7.74 23.66 -10.78
C ILE A 198 -7.09 23.32 -9.43
N LEU A 199 -7.06 22.03 -9.04
CA LEU A 199 -6.44 21.60 -7.78
C LEU A 199 -4.94 21.84 -7.78
N ASN A 200 -4.24 21.53 -8.86
CA ASN A 200 -2.81 21.78 -9.02
C ASN A 200 -2.46 23.27 -8.89
N ASP A 201 -3.19 24.12 -9.61
CA ASP A 201 -3.00 25.57 -9.56
C ASP A 201 -3.33 26.15 -8.17
N LEU A 202 -4.36 25.62 -7.52
CA LEU A 202 -4.72 26.00 -6.15
C LEU A 202 -3.57 25.72 -5.18
N VAL A 203 -3.03 24.51 -5.23
CA VAL A 203 -1.90 24.11 -4.36
C VAL A 203 -0.70 25.03 -4.61
N HIS A 204 -0.27 25.23 -5.86
CA HIS A 204 0.87 26.10 -6.18
C HIS A 204 0.66 27.56 -5.81
N LYS A 205 -0.59 28.02 -5.81
CA LYS A 205 -0.94 29.36 -5.33
C LYS A 205 -0.82 29.50 -3.83
N MET A 206 -1.17 28.44 -3.09
CA MET A 206 -1.16 28.42 -1.62
C MET A 206 0.21 28.04 -1.05
N ASP A 207 0.90 27.11 -1.65
CA ASP A 207 2.19 26.57 -1.21
C ASP A 207 3.17 26.46 -2.39
N LYS A 208 4.21 27.29 -2.34
CA LYS A 208 5.29 27.31 -3.36
C LYS A 208 6.48 26.44 -2.98
N THR A 209 6.39 25.73 -1.88
CA THR A 209 7.50 24.97 -1.29
C THR A 209 7.36 23.47 -1.42
N ARG A 210 6.16 22.99 -1.72
CA ARG A 210 5.84 21.57 -1.89
C ARG A 210 5.27 21.29 -3.27
N GLN A 211 5.40 20.05 -3.67
CA GLN A 211 4.97 19.55 -4.97
C GLN A 211 3.60 18.89 -4.89
N THR A 212 2.95 18.74 -6.03
CA THR A 212 1.71 17.99 -6.18
C THR A 212 2.00 16.57 -6.66
N ALA A 213 1.18 15.61 -6.25
CA ALA A 213 1.32 14.21 -6.62
C ALA A 213 -0.03 13.58 -6.98
N VAL A 214 0.01 12.51 -7.77
CA VAL A 214 -1.13 11.60 -7.98
C VAL A 214 -0.69 10.16 -7.81
N ALA A 215 -1.60 9.33 -7.25
CA ALA A 215 -1.48 7.90 -7.23
C ALA A 215 -2.31 7.32 -8.38
N VAL A 216 -1.65 6.71 -9.34
CA VAL A 216 -2.23 6.29 -10.62
C VAL A 216 -2.53 4.80 -10.59
N VAL A 217 -3.73 4.42 -11.01
CA VAL A 217 -4.08 2.99 -11.15
C VAL A 217 -3.20 2.30 -12.20
N SER A 218 -2.85 1.06 -11.94
CA SER A 218 -1.90 0.27 -12.75
C SER A 218 -2.19 0.25 -14.25
N MET A 219 -3.47 0.26 -14.64
CA MET A 219 -3.89 0.18 -16.05
C MET A 219 -3.95 1.53 -16.77
N CYS A 220 -3.75 2.66 -16.10
CA CYS A 220 -3.71 3.96 -16.73
C CYS A 220 -2.49 4.06 -17.66
N ASP A 221 -2.74 4.50 -18.92
CA ASP A 221 -1.68 4.64 -19.90
C ASP A 221 -0.65 5.70 -19.43
N PRO A 222 0.66 5.40 -19.45
CA PRO A 222 1.69 6.40 -19.17
C PRO A 222 1.67 7.64 -20.08
N LYS A 223 0.90 7.64 -21.15
CA LYS A 223 0.69 8.78 -22.05
C LYS A 223 -0.58 9.59 -21.74
N ASP A 224 -1.39 9.15 -20.81
CA ASP A 224 -2.61 9.85 -20.44
C ASP A 224 -2.30 11.29 -20.00
N PRO A 225 -3.03 12.31 -20.51
CA PRO A 225 -2.83 13.71 -20.14
C PRO A 225 -2.92 13.98 -18.63
N TYR A 226 -3.73 13.22 -17.93
CA TYR A 226 -3.95 13.32 -16.50
C TYR A 226 -2.65 13.25 -15.70
N ILE A 227 -1.76 12.31 -16.03
CA ILE A 227 -0.50 12.13 -15.31
C ILE A 227 0.55 13.21 -15.58
N ARG A 228 0.25 14.18 -16.46
CA ARG A 228 1.13 15.33 -16.77
C ARG A 228 0.74 16.61 -16.02
N ILE A 229 -0.34 16.59 -15.27
CA ILE A 229 -0.81 17.76 -14.52
C ILE A 229 -0.03 17.94 -13.22
N PRO A 230 0.18 16.90 -12.36
CA PRO A 230 0.96 17.04 -11.14
C PRO A 230 2.47 17.14 -11.40
N ASP A 231 3.21 17.60 -10.40
CA ASP A 231 4.67 17.67 -10.45
C ASP A 231 5.33 16.29 -10.44
N VAL A 232 4.78 15.35 -9.68
CA VAL A 232 5.29 13.98 -9.55
C VAL A 232 4.18 12.95 -9.71
N VAL A 233 4.57 11.78 -10.21
CA VAL A 233 3.64 10.67 -10.49
C VAL A 233 4.07 9.45 -9.69
N SER A 234 3.10 8.70 -9.20
CA SER A 234 3.35 7.38 -8.63
C SER A 234 2.27 6.41 -9.06
N TYR A 235 2.64 5.16 -9.24
CA TYR A 235 1.71 4.12 -9.66
C TYR A 235 1.40 3.14 -8.54
N ASN A 236 0.13 2.70 -8.52
CA ASN A 236 -0.33 1.58 -7.72
C ASN A 236 -0.18 0.31 -8.55
N HIS A 237 0.89 -0.46 -8.31
CA HIS A 237 1.15 -1.68 -9.06
C HIS A 237 1.02 -2.92 -8.18
N TYR A 238 0.17 -3.85 -8.65
CA TYR A 238 -0.12 -5.10 -7.97
C TYR A 238 0.19 -6.34 -8.84
N PHE A 239 1.21 -6.23 -9.71
CA PHE A 239 1.70 -7.40 -10.46
C PHE A 239 2.22 -8.45 -9.48
N GLY A 240 1.74 -9.68 -9.65
CA GLY A 240 1.98 -10.77 -8.70
C GLY A 240 0.90 -10.92 -7.63
N TRP A 241 -0.13 -10.05 -7.62
CA TRP A 241 -1.30 -10.22 -6.76
C TRP A 241 -2.59 -10.22 -7.55
N TYR A 242 -3.03 -9.08 -8.11
CA TYR A 242 -4.26 -9.00 -8.91
C TYR A 242 -4.09 -9.54 -10.32
N GLY A 243 -2.89 -9.60 -10.85
CA GLY A 243 -2.60 -10.14 -12.17
C GLY A 243 -1.13 -10.02 -12.50
N GLY A 244 -0.71 -10.64 -13.60
CA GLY A 244 0.69 -10.67 -13.99
C GLY A 244 1.58 -11.42 -12.99
N ASP A 245 2.88 -11.31 -13.15
CA ASP A 245 3.90 -11.91 -12.29
C ASP A 245 4.63 -10.83 -11.50
N VAL A 246 5.08 -11.14 -10.27
CA VAL A 246 5.77 -10.19 -9.40
C VAL A 246 7.03 -9.61 -10.03
N SER A 247 7.72 -10.36 -10.90
CA SER A 247 8.92 -9.91 -11.62
C SER A 247 8.65 -8.79 -12.64
N MET A 248 7.40 -8.52 -12.99
CA MET A 248 7.02 -7.48 -13.95
C MET A 248 7.18 -6.05 -13.40
N ASN A 249 7.17 -5.88 -12.07
CA ASN A 249 7.17 -4.56 -11.43
C ASN A 249 8.40 -3.73 -11.81
N GLY A 250 9.60 -4.20 -11.52
CA GLY A 250 10.83 -3.48 -11.80
C GLY A 250 11.00 -3.10 -13.28
N PRO A 251 10.90 -4.06 -14.22
CA PRO A 251 10.98 -3.77 -15.66
C PRO A 251 9.94 -2.78 -16.17
N TRP A 252 8.75 -2.72 -15.54
CA TRP A 252 7.75 -1.72 -15.90
C TRP A 252 8.25 -0.29 -15.57
N PHE A 253 8.79 -0.07 -14.35
CA PHE A 253 9.35 1.22 -13.96
C PHE A 253 10.57 1.60 -14.80
N ASP A 254 11.43 0.65 -15.16
CA ASP A 254 12.57 0.90 -16.06
C ASP A 254 12.12 1.39 -17.44
N ARG A 255 11.05 0.79 -18.00
CA ARG A 255 10.47 1.26 -19.27
C ARG A 255 9.88 2.66 -19.16
N PHE A 256 9.10 2.93 -18.09
CA PHE A 256 8.56 4.27 -17.83
C PHE A 256 9.68 5.31 -17.75
N HIS A 257 10.67 5.07 -16.90
CA HIS A 257 11.79 5.99 -16.71
C HIS A 257 12.60 6.23 -18.00
N LYS A 258 12.77 5.21 -18.82
CA LYS A 258 13.42 5.31 -20.14
C LYS A 258 12.61 6.14 -21.12
N GLU A 259 11.27 5.95 -21.17
CA GLU A 259 10.39 6.68 -22.09
C GLU A 259 10.15 8.12 -21.64
N PHE A 260 10.11 8.36 -20.32
CA PHE A 260 9.82 9.67 -19.72
C PHE A 260 10.91 10.09 -18.71
N PRO A 261 12.16 10.32 -19.15
CA PRO A 261 13.32 10.49 -18.28
C PRO A 261 13.30 11.76 -17.42
N ASN A 262 12.39 12.69 -17.70
CA ASN A 262 12.25 13.97 -16.98
C ASN A 262 11.05 13.98 -16.04
N ILE A 263 10.31 12.88 -15.91
CA ILE A 263 9.15 12.78 -15.01
C ILE A 263 9.59 11.99 -13.78
N PRO A 264 9.53 12.60 -12.58
CA PRO A 264 9.75 11.85 -11.36
C PRO A 264 8.68 10.78 -11.18
N ILE A 265 9.10 9.53 -10.98
CA ILE A 265 8.22 8.39 -10.84
C ILE A 265 8.44 7.70 -9.49
N GLY A 266 7.37 7.27 -8.84
CA GLY A 266 7.39 6.51 -7.60
C GLY A 266 6.39 5.36 -7.59
N VAL A 267 6.35 4.64 -6.49
CA VAL A 267 5.40 3.56 -6.22
C VAL A 267 4.53 3.97 -5.03
N SER A 268 3.28 4.30 -5.31
CA SER A 268 2.34 4.74 -4.28
C SER A 268 1.65 3.59 -3.56
N GLU A 269 1.50 2.44 -4.25
CA GLU A 269 1.00 1.22 -3.64
C GLU A 269 1.57 -0.02 -4.32
N TYR A 270 1.88 -1.02 -3.49
CA TYR A 270 2.16 -2.41 -3.87
C TYR A 270 1.98 -3.30 -2.65
N GLY A 271 1.50 -4.51 -2.83
CA GLY A 271 1.26 -5.44 -1.74
C GLY A 271 0.40 -6.62 -2.15
N CYS A 272 0.30 -7.61 -1.27
CA CYS A 272 -0.61 -8.74 -1.41
C CYS A 272 -1.18 -9.12 -0.05
N GLU A 273 -2.32 -9.79 -0.07
CA GLU A 273 -3.03 -10.12 1.16
C GLU A 273 -2.49 -11.39 1.81
N ALA A 274 -2.51 -11.41 3.15
CA ALA A 274 -2.21 -12.59 3.94
C ALA A 274 -3.02 -12.63 5.23
N LEU A 275 -3.56 -13.79 5.51
CA LEU A 275 -4.10 -14.13 6.81
C LEU A 275 -2.98 -14.73 7.66
N ASN A 276 -2.69 -14.15 8.82
CA ASN A 276 -1.56 -14.56 9.66
C ASN A 276 -1.70 -15.96 10.29
N TRP A 277 -2.84 -16.61 10.12
CA TRP A 277 -3.14 -17.94 10.61
C TRP A 277 -3.23 -19.00 9.50
N HIS A 278 -3.29 -18.57 8.21
CA HIS A 278 -3.42 -19.47 7.07
C HIS A 278 -2.07 -19.81 6.45
N THR A 279 -1.83 -21.09 6.20
CA THR A 279 -0.67 -21.61 5.46
C THR A 279 -1.08 -22.67 4.46
N SER A 280 -0.40 -22.71 3.34
CA SER A 280 -0.51 -23.73 2.30
C SER A 280 0.77 -23.78 1.47
N GLU A 281 0.82 -24.60 0.44
CA GLU A 281 1.83 -24.43 -0.63
C GLU A 281 1.61 -23.07 -1.30
N PRO A 282 2.57 -22.13 -1.18
CA PRO A 282 2.31 -20.74 -1.52
C PRO A 282 2.17 -20.52 -3.02
N HIS A 283 1.11 -19.83 -3.41
CA HIS A 283 0.86 -19.40 -4.79
C HIS A 283 0.11 -18.07 -4.84
N GLN A 284 0.18 -17.40 -5.97
CA GLN A 284 -0.48 -16.11 -6.15
C GLN A 284 -1.97 -16.19 -5.85
N GLY A 285 -2.45 -15.32 -4.95
CA GLY A 285 -3.86 -15.19 -4.61
C GLY A 285 -4.35 -16.15 -3.52
N ASP A 286 -3.47 -16.86 -2.83
CA ASP A 286 -3.82 -17.87 -1.83
C ASP A 286 -4.03 -17.34 -0.40
N TYR A 287 -3.78 -16.06 -0.15
CA TYR A 287 -3.86 -15.41 1.17
C TYR A 287 -2.91 -15.98 2.23
N THR A 288 -1.87 -16.70 1.84
CA THR A 288 -0.87 -17.21 2.78
C THR A 288 0.15 -16.15 3.19
N GLU A 289 0.65 -16.26 4.41
CA GLU A 289 1.73 -15.41 4.90
C GLU A 289 3.05 -15.70 4.15
N GLU A 290 3.26 -16.94 3.72
CA GLU A 290 4.42 -17.35 2.93
C GLU A 290 4.45 -16.69 1.56
N TYR A 291 3.30 -16.60 0.87
CA TYR A 291 3.24 -15.89 -0.40
C TYR A 291 3.44 -14.39 -0.21
N GLN A 292 2.87 -13.79 0.83
CA GLN A 292 3.10 -12.38 1.14
C GLN A 292 4.59 -12.11 1.39
N ALA A 293 5.26 -12.96 2.17
CA ALA A 293 6.70 -12.85 2.42
C ALA A 293 7.50 -12.91 1.11
N TYR A 294 7.26 -13.92 0.29
CA TYR A 294 7.88 -14.06 -1.04
C TYR A 294 7.66 -12.84 -1.94
N TYR A 295 6.42 -12.38 -2.03
CA TYR A 295 6.06 -11.20 -2.82
C TYR A 295 6.87 -9.98 -2.39
N HIS A 296 6.94 -9.71 -1.08
CA HIS A 296 7.66 -8.56 -0.56
C HIS A 296 9.18 -8.71 -0.65
N GLU A 297 9.74 -9.91 -0.52
CA GLU A 297 11.16 -10.18 -0.82
C GLU A 297 11.50 -9.76 -2.26
N GLU A 298 10.69 -10.17 -3.23
CA GLU A 298 10.90 -9.83 -4.64
C GLU A 298 10.70 -8.34 -4.91
N MET A 299 9.71 -7.70 -4.28
CA MET A 299 9.48 -6.25 -4.40
C MET A 299 10.64 -5.44 -3.82
N ILE A 300 11.17 -5.81 -2.66
CA ILE A 300 12.34 -5.18 -2.05
C ILE A 300 13.53 -5.21 -3.03
N LYS A 301 13.86 -6.38 -3.58
CA LYS A 301 14.97 -6.54 -4.54
C LYS A 301 14.79 -5.66 -5.77
N GLN A 302 13.58 -5.63 -6.32
CA GLN A 302 13.28 -4.88 -7.52
C GLN A 302 13.24 -3.35 -7.26
N LEU A 303 12.54 -2.90 -6.23
CA LEU A 303 12.31 -1.47 -6.03
C LEU A 303 13.51 -0.76 -5.38
N PHE A 304 14.16 -1.40 -4.40
CA PHE A 304 15.25 -0.76 -3.66
C PHE A 304 16.56 -0.66 -4.46
N SER A 305 16.68 -1.38 -5.54
CA SER A 305 17.78 -1.26 -6.52
C SER A 305 17.61 -0.11 -7.52
N ARG A 306 16.48 0.62 -7.49
CA ARG A 306 16.12 1.68 -8.43
C ARG A 306 16.15 3.06 -7.79
N PRO A 307 17.31 3.76 -7.77
CA PRO A 307 17.47 5.03 -7.07
C PRO A 307 16.63 6.18 -7.65
N TYR A 308 16.18 6.07 -8.90
CA TYR A 308 15.31 7.05 -9.54
C TYR A 308 13.87 7.04 -9.02
N LEU A 309 13.43 5.98 -8.34
CA LEU A 309 12.13 5.96 -7.68
C LEU A 309 12.13 6.94 -6.50
N TRP A 310 11.35 8.01 -6.61
CA TRP A 310 11.38 9.05 -5.58
C TRP A 310 10.86 8.58 -4.22
N ALA A 311 9.91 7.65 -4.21
CA ALA A 311 9.38 6.99 -3.01
C ALA A 311 8.77 5.63 -3.34
N THR A 312 8.74 4.75 -2.34
CA THR A 312 8.04 3.47 -2.39
C THR A 312 7.19 3.31 -1.13
N HIS A 313 5.89 3.05 -1.28
CA HIS A 313 4.95 2.90 -0.18
C HIS A 313 4.24 1.55 -0.28
N VAL A 314 4.47 0.68 0.69
CA VAL A 314 3.77 -0.60 0.81
C VAL A 314 2.28 -0.33 1.08
N TRP A 315 1.42 -1.01 0.39
CA TRP A 315 0.01 -1.08 0.71
C TRP A 315 -0.29 -2.38 1.44
N ASN A 316 -0.43 -2.37 2.74
CA ASN A 316 -0.54 -1.30 3.69
C ASN A 316 0.33 -1.63 4.93
N MET A 317 0.54 -0.69 5.84
CA MET A 317 1.21 -1.01 7.11
C MET A 317 0.36 -1.94 7.97
N PHE A 318 -0.96 -1.69 8.01
CA PHE A 318 -1.90 -2.44 8.82
C PHE A 318 -3.01 -3.04 7.96
N ASP A 319 -3.52 -4.21 8.34
CA ASP A 319 -4.83 -4.64 7.89
C ASP A 319 -5.86 -3.60 8.33
N PHE A 320 -6.92 -3.41 7.55
CA PHE A 320 -7.90 -2.36 7.80
C PHE A 320 -9.31 -2.77 7.40
N GLY A 321 -10.32 -2.05 7.92
CA GLY A 321 -11.72 -2.24 7.58
C GLY A 321 -12.03 -1.78 6.17
N ALA A 322 -12.72 -2.64 5.41
CA ALA A 322 -13.21 -2.36 4.05
C ALA A 322 -14.48 -3.16 3.83
N ASP A 323 -15.61 -2.64 4.30
CA ASP A 323 -16.89 -3.36 4.42
C ASP A 323 -17.42 -3.95 3.11
N ALA A 324 -17.14 -3.29 1.98
CA ALA A 324 -17.49 -3.78 0.65
C ALA A 324 -16.56 -4.88 0.12
N ARG A 325 -15.46 -5.21 0.82
CA ARG A 325 -14.52 -6.22 0.35
C ARG A 325 -15.01 -7.64 0.58
N ASN A 326 -14.94 -8.41 -0.51
CA ASN A 326 -15.44 -9.76 -0.59
C ASN A 326 -14.65 -10.58 -1.63
N GLU A 327 -13.32 -10.41 -1.64
CA GLU A 327 -12.44 -10.97 -2.67
C GLU A 327 -11.80 -12.31 -2.26
N GLY A 328 -12.14 -12.82 -1.09
CA GLY A 328 -11.49 -13.93 -0.39
C GLY A 328 -10.93 -13.48 0.96
N GLY A 329 -10.45 -14.40 1.76
CA GLY A 329 -10.06 -14.12 3.14
C GLY A 329 -11.26 -13.82 4.05
N GLU A 330 -11.12 -12.88 4.97
CA GLU A 330 -12.19 -12.45 5.86
C GLU A 330 -12.95 -11.27 5.24
N ASN A 331 -14.27 -11.37 5.18
CA ASN A 331 -15.12 -10.32 4.61
C ASN A 331 -15.02 -9.02 5.41
N GLY A 332 -15.15 -7.90 4.70
CA GLY A 332 -15.14 -6.58 5.30
C GLY A 332 -13.78 -6.10 5.76
N GLN A 333 -12.70 -6.79 5.36
CA GLN A 333 -11.33 -6.42 5.70
C GLN A 333 -10.40 -6.49 4.48
N ASN A 334 -9.37 -5.67 4.50
CA ASN A 334 -8.22 -5.76 3.61
C ASN A 334 -7.03 -6.31 4.40
N HIS A 335 -6.46 -7.43 3.94
CA HIS A 335 -5.38 -8.14 4.62
C HIS A 335 -3.98 -7.88 4.02
N LYS A 336 -3.81 -6.77 3.28
CA LYS A 336 -2.49 -6.38 2.74
C LYS A 336 -1.55 -5.78 3.79
N GLY A 337 -2.00 -5.63 5.02
CA GLY A 337 -1.19 -5.13 6.12
C GLY A 337 0.04 -6.00 6.37
N LEU A 338 1.14 -5.35 6.74
CA LEU A 338 2.32 -6.02 7.31
C LEU A 338 2.10 -6.37 8.80
N VAL A 339 1.09 -5.76 9.40
CA VAL A 339 0.64 -5.97 10.79
C VAL A 339 -0.87 -6.16 10.79
N THR A 340 -1.40 -7.03 11.65
CA THR A 340 -2.84 -7.30 11.74
C THR A 340 -3.64 -6.08 12.17
N PHE A 341 -4.95 -6.05 11.87
CA PHE A 341 -5.86 -4.93 12.13
C PHE A 341 -5.92 -4.53 13.61
N ASP A 342 -5.74 -5.49 14.52
CA ASP A 342 -5.68 -5.28 15.97
C ASP A 342 -4.29 -4.93 16.52
N ARG A 343 -3.28 -4.81 15.65
CA ARG A 343 -1.85 -4.54 15.92
C ARG A 343 -1.13 -5.64 16.73
N LYS A 344 -1.73 -6.79 16.95
CA LYS A 344 -1.13 -7.84 17.79
C LYS A 344 -0.04 -8.63 17.10
N TYR A 345 -0.14 -8.83 15.79
CA TYR A 345 0.78 -9.69 15.06
C TYR A 345 1.46 -8.93 13.92
N LYS A 346 2.78 -8.94 13.94
CA LYS A 346 3.63 -8.56 12.80
C LYS A 346 3.77 -9.78 11.91
N LYS A 347 3.35 -9.68 10.66
CA LYS A 347 3.52 -10.76 9.67
C LYS A 347 4.98 -10.86 9.24
N ASP A 348 5.38 -11.98 8.65
CA ASP A 348 6.79 -12.20 8.28
C ASP A 348 7.31 -11.11 7.32
N ALA A 349 6.48 -10.61 6.40
CA ALA A 349 6.84 -9.51 5.51
C ALA A 349 7.25 -8.21 6.24
N PHE A 350 6.74 -7.93 7.44
CA PHE A 350 7.20 -6.82 8.28
C PHE A 350 8.71 -6.94 8.57
N TYR A 351 9.16 -8.15 8.89
CA TYR A 351 10.56 -8.41 9.21
C TYR A 351 11.47 -8.42 7.98
N ALA A 352 10.93 -8.74 6.79
CA ALA A 352 11.66 -8.58 5.54
C ALA A 352 12.04 -7.11 5.31
N TYR A 353 11.11 -6.17 5.51
CA TYR A 353 11.40 -4.74 5.45
C TYR A 353 12.32 -4.29 6.57
N LYS A 354 12.12 -4.78 7.81
CA LYS A 354 12.99 -4.46 8.94
C LYS A 354 14.44 -4.86 8.67
N ALA A 355 14.67 -5.96 7.96
CA ALA A 355 16.01 -6.41 7.61
C ALA A 355 16.75 -5.43 6.69
N TRP A 356 16.04 -4.72 5.83
CA TRP A 356 16.61 -3.75 4.89
C TRP A 356 16.64 -2.31 5.42
N MET A 357 15.70 -1.93 6.27
CA MET A 357 15.49 -0.54 6.64
C MET A 357 15.93 -0.21 8.07
N SER A 358 15.84 -1.16 9.00
CA SER A 358 16.20 -0.92 10.40
C SER A 358 17.71 -1.03 10.62
N LYS A 359 18.22 -0.13 11.47
CA LYS A 359 19.63 -0.19 11.94
C LYS A 359 19.78 -0.93 13.26
N LYS A 360 18.67 -1.24 13.95
CA LYS A 360 18.70 -2.00 15.21
C LYS A 360 18.95 -3.47 14.90
N PRO A 361 20.01 -4.11 15.45
CA PRO A 361 20.27 -5.52 15.21
C PRO A 361 19.09 -6.41 15.58
N PHE A 362 18.77 -7.37 14.73
CA PHE A 362 17.74 -8.38 15.01
C PHE A 362 17.93 -9.63 14.16
N VAL A 363 17.23 -10.70 14.56
CA VAL A 363 17.02 -11.92 13.79
C VAL A 363 15.58 -12.37 13.99
N HIS A 364 14.95 -12.89 12.94
CA HIS A 364 13.56 -13.37 12.97
C HIS A 364 13.42 -14.66 12.17
N ILE A 365 12.88 -15.70 12.79
CA ILE A 365 12.50 -16.95 12.12
C ILE A 365 11.07 -16.79 11.60
N CYS A 366 10.86 -16.97 10.30
CA CYS A 366 9.54 -16.90 9.68
C CYS A 366 8.70 -18.14 9.97
N GLY A 367 7.39 -18.04 9.82
CA GLY A 367 6.46 -19.16 9.94
C GLY A 367 6.27 -19.69 11.36
N LYS A 368 6.53 -18.89 12.40
CA LYS A 368 6.43 -19.33 13.81
C LYS A 368 5.05 -19.81 14.24
N ARG A 369 4.01 -19.35 13.57
CA ARG A 369 2.62 -19.76 13.87
C ARG A 369 2.26 -21.12 13.30
N TYR A 370 3.03 -21.62 12.33
CA TYR A 370 2.81 -22.89 11.64
C TYR A 370 3.69 -23.98 12.23
N VAL A 371 3.32 -24.43 13.42
CA VAL A 371 4.08 -25.43 14.18
C VAL A 371 3.92 -26.82 13.59
N ASP A 372 2.68 -27.21 13.28
CA ASP A 372 2.35 -28.52 12.71
C ASP A 372 2.61 -28.54 11.21
N ARG A 373 3.47 -29.45 10.76
CA ARG A 373 3.92 -29.56 9.37
C ARG A 373 3.92 -31.01 8.91
N THR A 374 3.46 -31.22 7.68
CA THR A 374 3.32 -32.57 7.09
C THR A 374 4.49 -32.99 6.21
N GLU A 375 5.30 -32.06 5.72
CA GLU A 375 6.45 -32.33 4.86
C GLU A 375 7.61 -33.00 5.63
N GLU A 376 8.39 -33.86 4.95
CA GLU A 376 9.58 -34.54 5.50
C GLU A 376 10.75 -33.58 5.71
N VAL A 377 10.89 -32.62 4.83
CA VAL A 377 11.89 -31.56 4.89
C VAL A 377 11.16 -30.22 4.77
N THR A 378 11.38 -29.35 5.73
CA THR A 378 10.74 -28.05 5.76
C THR A 378 11.75 -26.93 5.49
N LYS A 379 11.34 -25.94 4.73
CA LYS A 379 12.09 -24.71 4.51
C LYS A 379 11.92 -23.80 5.73
N ILE A 380 13.02 -23.39 6.34
CA ILE A 380 13.06 -22.37 7.39
C ILE A 380 13.67 -21.10 6.79
N THR A 381 12.86 -20.05 6.72
CA THR A 381 13.30 -18.72 6.30
C THR A 381 13.64 -17.89 7.54
N VAL A 382 14.76 -17.16 7.49
CA VAL A 382 15.22 -16.28 8.57
C VAL A 382 15.52 -14.91 7.97
N TYR A 383 15.01 -13.85 8.58
CA TYR A 383 15.34 -12.48 8.21
C TYR A 383 16.23 -11.84 9.27
N SER A 384 17.28 -11.16 8.80
CA SER A 384 18.20 -10.45 9.70
C SER A 384 18.92 -9.33 8.98
N ASN A 385 19.17 -8.21 9.67
CA ASN A 385 20.05 -7.16 9.18
C ASN A 385 21.52 -7.40 9.54
N GLN A 386 21.84 -8.56 10.12
CA GLN A 386 23.20 -8.99 10.42
C GLN A 386 23.81 -9.72 9.20
N PRO A 387 25.12 -9.66 8.99
CA PRO A 387 25.76 -10.23 7.80
C PRO A 387 25.74 -11.76 7.75
N GLU A 388 25.63 -12.42 8.91
CA GLU A 388 25.68 -13.88 9.03
C GLU A 388 24.58 -14.37 9.98
N VAL A 389 23.94 -15.49 9.62
CA VAL A 389 22.98 -16.21 10.46
C VAL A 389 23.44 -17.66 10.61
N GLU A 390 23.49 -18.15 11.85
CA GLU A 390 23.69 -19.55 12.18
C GLU A 390 22.38 -20.17 12.66
N LEU A 391 22.01 -21.33 12.09
CA LEU A 391 20.79 -22.04 12.50
C LEU A 391 21.14 -23.30 13.30
N PHE A 392 20.43 -23.46 14.39
CA PHE A 392 20.53 -24.63 15.27
C PHE A 392 19.22 -25.41 15.24
N VAL A 393 19.34 -26.73 15.14
CA VAL A 393 18.24 -27.70 15.20
C VAL A 393 18.48 -28.63 16.38
N ASN A 394 17.56 -28.65 17.34
CA ASN A 394 17.68 -29.41 18.60
C ASN A 394 19.01 -29.18 19.35
N GLY A 395 19.58 -27.98 19.21
CA GLY A 395 20.82 -27.57 19.86
C GLY A 395 22.09 -27.83 19.04
N GLU A 396 22.00 -28.53 17.92
CA GLU A 396 23.12 -28.76 17.01
C GLU A 396 23.11 -27.75 15.86
N SER A 397 24.27 -27.17 15.54
CA SER A 397 24.42 -26.25 14.40
C SER A 397 24.27 -27.01 13.09
N ILE A 398 23.42 -26.55 12.22
CA ILE A 398 23.29 -27.04 10.83
C ILE A 398 24.01 -26.15 9.81
N GLY A 399 24.70 -25.12 10.29
CA GLY A 399 25.57 -24.27 9.50
C GLY A 399 25.25 -22.79 9.57
N LYS A 400 26.14 -22.04 8.94
CA LYS A 400 26.05 -20.58 8.82
C LYS A 400 25.82 -20.18 7.38
N LYS A 401 25.10 -19.09 7.20
CA LYS A 401 24.90 -18.45 5.90
C LYS A 401 25.16 -16.96 5.95
N THR A 402 25.68 -16.43 4.85
CA THR A 402 25.84 -15.01 4.61
C THR A 402 25.07 -14.67 3.36
N GLU A 403 24.13 -13.71 3.45
CA GLU A 403 23.27 -13.34 2.34
C GLU A 403 23.19 -11.81 2.22
N PRO A 404 23.58 -11.22 1.08
CA PRO A 404 23.58 -9.78 0.89
C PRO A 404 22.15 -9.21 0.85
N GLU A 405 21.15 -10.03 0.59
CA GLU A 405 19.73 -9.66 0.53
C GLU A 405 19.05 -9.75 1.89
N HIS A 406 19.75 -10.17 2.95
CA HIS A 406 19.21 -10.31 4.31
C HIS A 406 18.13 -11.38 4.49
N PHE A 407 17.97 -12.28 3.51
CA PHE A 407 17.02 -13.39 3.51
C PHE A 407 17.77 -14.71 3.49
N PHE A 408 17.66 -15.48 4.56
CA PHE A 408 18.44 -16.71 4.78
C PHE A 408 17.52 -17.92 4.75
N TYR A 409 17.79 -18.89 3.89
CA TYR A 409 16.95 -20.06 3.70
C TYR A 409 17.69 -21.31 4.12
N PHE A 410 17.08 -22.13 4.97
CA PHE A 410 17.63 -23.41 5.46
C PHE A 410 16.62 -24.52 5.19
N GLU A 411 17.13 -25.72 4.92
CA GLU A 411 16.34 -26.95 4.86
C GLU A 411 16.53 -27.71 6.15
N VAL A 412 15.46 -28.11 6.80
CA VAL A 412 15.45 -28.79 8.09
C VAL A 412 14.59 -30.04 7.98
N LYS A 413 15.16 -31.21 8.41
CA LYS A 413 14.36 -32.40 8.55
C LYS A 413 13.28 -32.21 9.60
N ASN A 414 12.06 -32.60 9.27
CA ASN A 414 10.90 -32.49 10.14
C ASN A 414 10.61 -33.86 10.78
N GLU A 415 11.21 -34.12 11.92
CA GLU A 415 11.14 -35.42 12.65
C GLU A 415 10.67 -35.17 14.10
N GLY A 416 9.39 -35.49 14.37
CA GLY A 416 8.82 -35.30 15.71
C GLY A 416 8.74 -33.82 16.10
N GLU A 417 9.08 -33.50 17.35
CA GLU A 417 9.20 -32.11 17.82
C GLU A 417 10.64 -31.62 17.59
N THR A 418 10.77 -30.56 16.85
CA THR A 418 12.04 -29.96 16.46
C THR A 418 12.12 -28.52 16.96
N LYS A 419 13.13 -28.22 17.77
CA LYS A 419 13.44 -26.86 18.23
C LYS A 419 14.39 -26.21 17.24
N ILE A 420 14.06 -24.98 16.83
CA ILE A 420 14.83 -24.19 15.90
C ILE A 420 15.29 -22.93 16.61
N ARG A 421 16.58 -22.61 16.48
CA ARG A 421 17.18 -21.41 17.05
C ARG A 421 18.06 -20.75 16.00
N ALA A 422 17.79 -19.49 15.70
CA ALA A 422 18.62 -18.66 14.82
C ALA A 422 19.47 -17.70 15.66
N VAL A 423 20.73 -17.56 15.29
CA VAL A 423 21.69 -16.66 15.95
C VAL A 423 22.31 -15.75 14.87
N ALA A 424 22.29 -14.45 15.12
CA ALA A 424 22.88 -13.44 14.25
C ALA A 424 23.59 -12.36 15.10
N GLY A 425 24.91 -12.41 15.20
CA GLY A 425 25.64 -11.60 16.17
C GLY A 425 25.20 -11.91 17.60
N GLU A 426 24.76 -10.91 18.33
CA GLU A 426 24.21 -11.06 19.70
C GLU A 426 22.70 -11.35 19.71
N CYS A 427 22.05 -11.32 18.56
CA CYS A 427 20.61 -11.52 18.45
C CYS A 427 20.30 -13.02 18.36
N VAL A 428 19.23 -13.43 19.05
CA VAL A 428 18.73 -14.81 19.06
C VAL A 428 17.23 -14.80 18.86
N ASP A 429 16.74 -15.75 18.07
CA ASP A 429 15.32 -16.02 17.90
C ASP A 429 15.07 -17.52 17.92
N GLU A 430 13.94 -17.93 18.47
CA GLU A 430 13.59 -19.33 18.66
C GLU A 430 12.19 -19.64 18.12
N SER A 431 12.05 -20.85 17.60
CA SER A 431 10.81 -21.42 17.11
C SER A 431 10.80 -22.91 17.34
N LYS A 432 9.66 -23.53 17.07
CA LYS A 432 9.51 -24.98 17.05
C LYS A 432 8.61 -25.41 15.91
N ILE A 433 8.86 -26.60 15.38
CA ILE A 433 8.00 -27.29 14.43
C ILE A 433 7.72 -28.70 14.96
N ARG A 434 6.64 -29.28 14.45
CA ARG A 434 6.23 -30.64 14.82
C ARG A 434 5.77 -31.39 13.58
N LYS A 435 6.32 -32.56 13.34
CA LYS A 435 5.86 -33.49 12.30
C LYS A 435 4.48 -34.01 12.67
N VAL A 436 3.54 -33.88 11.76
CA VAL A 436 2.20 -34.47 11.85
C VAL A 436 1.89 -35.27 10.59
N SER A 437 0.99 -36.24 10.68
CA SER A 437 0.57 -37.05 9.52
C SER A 437 -0.45 -36.36 8.65
N GLU A 438 -1.28 -35.51 9.24
CA GLU A 438 -2.35 -34.79 8.55
C GLU A 438 -2.20 -33.29 8.75
N PRO A 439 -2.59 -32.46 7.78
CA PRO A 439 -2.59 -31.02 7.92
C PRO A 439 -3.44 -30.57 9.11
N ASN A 440 -2.96 -29.56 9.84
CA ASN A 440 -3.74 -28.93 10.88
C ASN A 440 -4.85 -28.05 10.25
N GLU A 441 -6.11 -28.42 10.47
CA GLU A 441 -7.26 -27.72 9.90
C GLU A 441 -7.40 -26.25 10.34
N ASP A 442 -6.80 -25.89 11.48
CA ASP A 442 -6.82 -24.49 11.95
C ASP A 442 -5.93 -23.57 11.09
N TYR A 443 -5.04 -24.14 10.27
CA TYR A 443 -4.18 -23.39 9.34
C TYR A 443 -4.80 -23.29 7.93
N ILE A 444 -5.93 -23.91 7.69
CA ILE A 444 -6.55 -23.97 6.37
C ILE A 444 -7.62 -22.90 6.27
N LEU A 445 -7.50 -22.03 5.28
CA LEU A 445 -8.56 -21.10 4.91
C LEU A 445 -9.78 -21.91 4.45
N LYS A 446 -10.76 -22.03 5.35
CA LYS A 446 -12.07 -22.54 5.00
C LYS A 446 -12.79 -21.38 4.33
N GLU A 447 -12.96 -21.46 3.03
CA GLU A 447 -13.62 -20.42 2.25
C GLU A 447 -14.95 -20.01 2.94
N LYS A 448 -14.93 -18.84 3.54
CA LYS A 448 -16.11 -18.15 4.07
C LYS A 448 -16.36 -16.90 3.25
N GLY A 449 -16.24 -17.01 1.92
CA GLY A 449 -16.53 -15.93 1.03
C GLY A 449 -18.04 -15.66 0.99
N ALA A 450 -18.46 -14.41 1.00
CA ALA A 450 -19.87 -14.08 0.98
C ALA A 450 -20.58 -14.61 -0.27
N ILE A 451 -19.97 -14.57 -1.44
CA ILE A 451 -20.56 -15.08 -2.69
C ILE A 451 -20.19 -16.54 -2.94
N LEU A 452 -18.97 -16.94 -2.65
CA LEU A 452 -18.48 -18.30 -2.87
C LEU A 452 -19.15 -19.37 -2.03
N ASN A 453 -19.68 -19.02 -0.85
CA ASN A 453 -20.21 -19.99 0.14
C ASN A 453 -21.68 -20.34 -0.04
N TRP A 454 -22.40 -19.76 -0.99
CA TRP A 454 -23.82 -20.08 -1.13
C TRP A 454 -24.11 -21.14 -2.19
N PHE A 455 -23.11 -21.65 -2.87
CA PHE A 455 -23.20 -22.81 -3.74
C PHE A 455 -21.86 -23.49 -3.97
N ASP A 456 -21.88 -24.78 -4.20
CA ASP A 456 -20.70 -25.54 -4.58
C ASP A 456 -20.42 -25.36 -6.07
N VAL A 457 -19.20 -24.89 -6.40
CA VAL A 457 -18.71 -24.83 -7.77
C VAL A 457 -18.08 -26.17 -8.10
N THR A 458 -18.80 -26.97 -8.86
CA THR A 458 -18.33 -28.28 -9.31
C THR A 458 -18.11 -28.31 -10.82
N ALA A 459 -17.13 -29.09 -11.27
CA ALA A 459 -16.96 -29.41 -12.69
C ALA A 459 -16.68 -30.89 -12.85
N PRO A 460 -17.08 -31.50 -13.99
CA PRO A 460 -16.58 -32.81 -14.37
C PRO A 460 -15.06 -32.78 -14.50
N GLU A 461 -14.42 -33.90 -14.21
CA GLU A 461 -12.96 -34.01 -14.34
C GLU A 461 -12.51 -33.65 -15.76
N GLY A 462 -11.51 -32.77 -15.88
CA GLY A 462 -10.98 -32.28 -17.15
C GLY A 462 -11.80 -31.18 -17.83
N TYR A 463 -12.78 -30.58 -17.14
CA TYR A 463 -13.55 -29.44 -17.65
C TYR A 463 -13.32 -28.19 -16.81
N PHE A 464 -13.55 -27.01 -17.41
CA PHE A 464 -13.44 -25.74 -16.71
C PHE A 464 -14.62 -25.47 -15.77
N SER A 465 -14.36 -24.66 -14.74
CA SER A 465 -15.33 -24.15 -13.79
C SER A 465 -15.07 -22.66 -13.50
N LEU A 466 -15.91 -22.04 -12.69
CA LEU A 466 -15.68 -20.67 -12.18
C LEU A 466 -14.40 -20.55 -11.34
N GLN A 467 -13.83 -21.65 -10.88
CA GLN A 467 -12.60 -21.68 -10.07
C GLN A 467 -11.32 -21.74 -10.93
N ASP A 468 -11.45 -21.90 -12.23
CA ASP A 468 -10.32 -21.90 -13.14
C ASP A 468 -9.92 -20.47 -13.52
N LYS A 469 -8.64 -20.30 -13.83
CA LYS A 469 -8.10 -19.00 -14.22
C LYS A 469 -8.62 -18.55 -15.58
N VAL A 470 -8.91 -17.26 -15.67
CA VAL A 470 -9.33 -16.62 -16.92
C VAL A 470 -8.34 -16.88 -18.05
N GLU A 471 -7.04 -16.76 -17.79
CA GLU A 471 -5.99 -17.00 -18.79
C GLU A 471 -5.98 -18.42 -19.35
N ASP A 472 -6.33 -19.42 -18.52
CA ASP A 472 -6.35 -20.81 -18.97
C ASP A 472 -7.58 -21.10 -19.86
N ILE A 473 -8.72 -20.50 -19.50
CA ILE A 473 -9.93 -20.59 -20.31
C ILE A 473 -9.74 -19.90 -21.66
N LEU A 474 -9.11 -18.74 -21.67
CA LEU A 474 -8.82 -17.97 -22.90
C LEU A 474 -7.78 -18.62 -23.82
N LYS A 475 -7.11 -19.71 -23.41
CA LYS A 475 -6.27 -20.52 -24.29
C LYS A 475 -7.09 -21.38 -25.26
N THR A 476 -8.39 -21.60 -24.97
CA THR A 476 -9.31 -22.36 -25.83
C THR A 476 -10.17 -21.42 -26.68
N GLU A 477 -10.52 -21.84 -27.90
CA GLU A 477 -11.39 -21.02 -28.76
C GLU A 477 -12.82 -20.93 -28.22
N GLU A 478 -13.33 -22.02 -27.62
CA GLU A 478 -14.64 -22.06 -26.97
C GLU A 478 -14.68 -21.13 -25.77
N GLY A 479 -13.61 -21.09 -24.99
CA GLY A 479 -13.47 -20.20 -23.84
C GLY A 479 -13.45 -18.73 -24.23
N LYS A 480 -12.73 -18.37 -25.30
CA LYS A 480 -12.74 -17.01 -25.85
C LYS A 480 -14.14 -16.59 -26.29
N GLN A 481 -14.84 -17.44 -27.06
CA GLN A 481 -16.20 -17.15 -27.53
C GLN A 481 -17.19 -16.99 -26.38
N LEU A 482 -17.09 -17.84 -25.34
CA LEU A 482 -17.92 -17.73 -24.16
C LEU A 482 -17.66 -16.41 -23.42
N PHE A 483 -16.41 -16.06 -23.26
CA PHE A 483 -16.00 -14.82 -22.58
C PHE A 483 -16.48 -13.57 -23.33
N GLU A 484 -16.33 -13.55 -24.66
CA GLU A 484 -16.86 -12.47 -25.50
C GLU A 484 -18.39 -12.34 -25.40
N THR A 485 -19.08 -13.46 -25.29
CA THR A 485 -20.54 -13.49 -25.13
C THR A 485 -20.97 -12.89 -23.80
N TRP A 486 -20.30 -13.28 -22.69
CA TRP A 486 -20.56 -12.72 -21.37
C TRP A 486 -20.26 -11.22 -21.32
N MET A 487 -19.16 -10.80 -21.93
CA MET A 487 -18.80 -9.38 -21.97
C MET A 487 -19.85 -8.57 -22.74
N LYS A 488 -20.36 -9.07 -23.86
CA LYS A 488 -21.44 -8.42 -24.61
C LYS A 488 -22.75 -8.35 -23.80
N GLN A 489 -23.08 -9.39 -23.07
CA GLN A 489 -24.27 -9.41 -22.19
C GLN A 489 -24.13 -8.40 -21.04
N MET A 490 -22.97 -8.33 -20.39
CA MET A 490 -22.71 -7.34 -19.35
C MET A 490 -22.70 -5.89 -19.90
N GLN A 491 -22.17 -5.68 -21.10
CA GLN A 491 -22.18 -4.38 -21.78
C GLN A 491 -23.57 -3.90 -22.16
N SER A 492 -24.50 -4.80 -22.52
CA SER A 492 -25.88 -4.42 -22.85
C SER A 492 -26.66 -3.88 -21.66
N SER A 493 -26.16 -4.12 -20.44
CA SER A 493 -26.76 -3.68 -19.17
C SER A 493 -26.15 -2.38 -18.64
N VAL A 494 -25.14 -1.79 -19.31
CA VAL A 494 -24.39 -0.61 -18.84
C VAL A 494 -24.36 0.46 -19.93
N GLU A 495 -24.69 1.70 -19.59
CA GLU A 495 -24.69 2.85 -20.53
C GLU A 495 -23.28 3.20 -21.08
N THR A 496 -22.22 2.74 -20.46
CA THR A 496 -20.84 2.95 -20.93
C THR A 496 -20.19 1.58 -21.15
N PRO A 497 -19.81 1.22 -22.39
CA PRO A 497 -19.17 -0.05 -22.66
C PRO A 497 -17.79 -0.12 -21.98
N VAL A 498 -17.61 -1.08 -21.10
CA VAL A 498 -16.29 -1.43 -20.57
C VAL A 498 -15.61 -2.32 -21.60
N THR A 499 -14.72 -1.76 -22.40
CA THR A 499 -13.90 -2.55 -23.32
C THR A 499 -12.74 -3.15 -22.54
N LEU A 500 -12.70 -4.47 -22.41
CA LEU A 500 -11.53 -5.16 -21.89
C LEU A 500 -10.37 -4.95 -22.87
N SER A 501 -9.46 -4.05 -22.51
CA SER A 501 -8.21 -3.92 -23.26
C SER A 501 -7.33 -5.16 -23.03
N ASP A 502 -6.42 -5.45 -23.97
CA ASP A 502 -5.42 -6.53 -23.81
C ASP A 502 -4.64 -6.40 -22.48
N LYS A 503 -4.42 -5.17 -22.02
CA LYS A 503 -3.78 -4.88 -20.73
C LYS A 503 -4.66 -5.29 -19.54
N MET A 504 -5.96 -5.08 -19.64
CA MET A 504 -6.91 -5.50 -18.59
C MET A 504 -7.02 -7.03 -18.56
N LEU A 505 -7.06 -7.68 -19.70
CA LEU A 505 -7.03 -9.15 -19.81
C LEU A 505 -5.72 -9.73 -19.24
N GLN A 506 -4.58 -9.09 -19.47
CA GLN A 506 -3.31 -9.49 -18.84
C GLN A 506 -3.32 -9.33 -17.30
N MET A 507 -4.01 -8.32 -16.80
CA MET A 507 -4.11 -8.07 -15.35
C MET A 507 -5.06 -9.05 -14.67
N ILE A 508 -6.20 -9.37 -15.27
CA ILE A 508 -7.20 -10.28 -14.70
C ILE A 508 -6.96 -11.75 -15.07
N GLY A 509 -6.06 -12.05 -15.99
CA GLY A 509 -5.79 -13.40 -16.48
C GLY A 509 -5.44 -14.39 -15.36
N GLY A 510 -4.70 -13.96 -14.36
CA GLY A 510 -4.36 -14.75 -13.19
C GLY A 510 -5.50 -14.96 -12.20
N PHE A 511 -6.65 -14.30 -12.38
CA PHE A 511 -7.82 -14.50 -11.50
C PHE A 511 -8.63 -15.71 -11.93
N THR A 512 -9.28 -16.34 -10.95
CA THR A 512 -10.40 -17.24 -11.26
C THR A 512 -11.56 -16.43 -11.86
N VAL A 513 -12.37 -17.07 -12.69
CA VAL A 513 -13.55 -16.41 -13.26
C VAL A 513 -14.46 -15.87 -12.18
N LEU A 514 -14.65 -16.62 -11.11
CA LEU A 514 -15.48 -16.21 -9.96
C LEU A 514 -14.94 -14.95 -9.29
N ARG A 515 -13.63 -14.85 -9.07
CA ARG A 515 -12.99 -13.66 -8.51
C ARG A 515 -13.13 -12.46 -9.45
N MET A 516 -12.93 -12.66 -10.74
CA MET A 516 -13.12 -11.60 -11.72
C MET A 516 -14.55 -11.07 -11.73
N VAL A 517 -15.54 -11.96 -11.70
CA VAL A 517 -16.97 -11.59 -11.70
C VAL A 517 -17.32 -10.81 -10.43
N ASN A 518 -16.79 -11.24 -9.27
CA ASN A 518 -16.98 -10.53 -8.00
C ASN A 518 -16.37 -9.12 -8.03
N MET A 519 -15.18 -8.96 -8.60
CA MET A 519 -14.56 -7.64 -8.77
C MET A 519 -15.36 -6.73 -9.70
N LEU A 520 -15.88 -7.26 -10.79
CA LEU A 520 -16.71 -6.50 -11.72
C LEU A 520 -18.05 -6.10 -11.07
N GLY A 521 -18.63 -6.95 -10.24
CA GLY A 521 -19.80 -6.64 -9.41
C GLY A 521 -19.55 -5.49 -8.45
N LEU A 522 -18.45 -5.53 -7.70
CA LEU A 522 -18.03 -4.43 -6.82
C LEU A 522 -17.82 -3.11 -7.56
N MET A 523 -17.21 -3.15 -8.74
CA MET A 523 -17.03 -1.95 -9.59
C MET A 523 -18.37 -1.41 -10.14
N ALA A 524 -19.36 -2.28 -10.34
CA ALA A 524 -20.69 -1.91 -10.79
C ALA A 524 -21.51 -1.28 -9.65
N ASP A 525 -21.45 -1.83 -8.44
CA ASP A 525 -22.12 -1.29 -7.25
C ASP A 525 -21.66 0.13 -6.90
N MET A 526 -20.43 0.50 -7.23
CA MET A 526 -19.92 1.86 -7.06
C MET A 526 -20.56 2.89 -8.02
N LYS A 527 -21.29 2.47 -9.04
CA LYS A 527 -21.74 3.36 -10.11
C LYS A 527 -23.22 3.71 -10.14
N LYS A 528 -24.16 2.89 -9.65
CA LYS A 528 -25.63 3.19 -9.65
C LYS A 528 -26.44 2.30 -8.69
N GLU A 529 -27.49 2.88 -8.10
CA GLU A 529 -28.50 2.20 -7.27
C GLU A 529 -29.38 1.14 -8.02
N ASP A 530 -29.32 1.08 -9.37
CA ASP A 530 -30.20 0.26 -10.22
C ASP A 530 -29.44 -0.77 -11.10
N GLN A 531 -28.22 -1.21 -10.75
CA GLN A 531 -27.53 -2.20 -11.57
C GLN A 531 -27.84 -3.65 -11.17
N PRO A 532 -27.85 -4.61 -12.12
CA PRO A 532 -28.18 -5.99 -11.82
C PRO A 532 -27.13 -6.57 -10.86
N VAL A 533 -27.58 -6.90 -9.66
CA VAL A 533 -26.80 -7.69 -8.70
C VAL A 533 -26.51 -9.05 -9.36
N ILE A 534 -25.24 -9.47 -9.34
CA ILE A 534 -24.86 -10.80 -9.81
C ILE A 534 -25.53 -11.82 -8.89
N THR A 535 -26.50 -12.55 -9.42
CA THR A 535 -27.28 -13.52 -8.65
C THR A 535 -26.60 -14.89 -8.62
N LYS A 536 -27.00 -15.73 -7.65
CA LYS A 536 -26.58 -17.12 -7.57
C LYS A 536 -26.89 -17.88 -8.86
N GLU A 537 -28.07 -17.66 -9.42
CA GLU A 537 -28.54 -18.29 -10.65
C GLU A 537 -27.66 -17.92 -11.84
N MET A 538 -27.22 -16.65 -11.93
CA MET A 538 -26.29 -16.21 -12.97
C MET A 538 -24.94 -16.93 -12.85
N LEU A 539 -24.39 -17.04 -11.64
CA LEU A 539 -23.12 -17.72 -11.40
C LEU A 539 -23.21 -19.23 -11.69
N LEU A 540 -24.31 -19.87 -11.31
CA LEU A 540 -24.55 -21.28 -11.63
C LEU A 540 -24.63 -21.50 -13.13
N SER A 541 -25.35 -20.64 -13.87
CA SER A 541 -25.43 -20.69 -15.33
C SER A 541 -24.06 -20.48 -15.99
N MET A 542 -23.26 -19.55 -15.49
CA MET A 542 -21.88 -19.35 -15.98
C MET A 542 -21.03 -20.61 -15.74
N ASN A 543 -21.15 -21.24 -14.58
CA ASN A 543 -20.44 -22.48 -14.28
C ASN A 543 -20.87 -23.63 -15.19
N GLU A 544 -22.16 -23.79 -15.46
CA GLU A 544 -22.67 -24.80 -16.39
C GLU A 544 -22.11 -24.64 -17.81
N HIS A 545 -21.97 -23.39 -18.28
CA HIS A 545 -21.34 -23.14 -19.58
C HIS A 545 -19.85 -23.52 -19.59
N LEU A 546 -19.10 -23.19 -18.53
CA LEU A 546 -17.70 -23.58 -18.38
C LEU A 546 -17.51 -25.10 -18.30
N ASN A 547 -18.44 -25.80 -17.64
CA ASN A 547 -18.43 -27.26 -17.54
C ASN A 547 -18.63 -27.98 -18.87
N GLN A 548 -18.93 -27.28 -19.95
CA GLN A 548 -19.00 -27.83 -21.31
C GLN A 548 -17.68 -27.71 -22.07
N ILE A 549 -16.72 -26.92 -21.55
CA ILE A 549 -15.45 -26.65 -22.19
C ILE A 549 -14.36 -27.54 -21.57
N LYS A 550 -13.76 -28.40 -22.40
CA LYS A 550 -12.70 -29.31 -21.93
C LYS A 550 -11.37 -28.57 -21.78
N LYS A 551 -10.69 -28.85 -20.66
CA LYS A 551 -9.33 -28.34 -20.42
C LYS A 551 -8.36 -28.97 -21.45
N PRO A 552 -7.39 -28.20 -21.96
CA PRO A 552 -6.32 -28.75 -22.78
C PRO A 552 -5.57 -29.85 -22.01
N GLU A 553 -5.23 -30.95 -22.68
CA GLU A 553 -4.36 -31.95 -22.08
C GLU A 553 -2.99 -31.30 -21.81
N ILE A 554 -2.55 -31.36 -20.54
CA ILE A 554 -1.21 -30.90 -20.17
C ILE A 554 -0.23 -31.91 -20.78
N GLY A 555 0.42 -31.50 -21.88
CA GLY A 555 1.45 -32.27 -22.56
C GLY A 555 2.78 -32.25 -21.78
#